data_7dd7dd6e3a8752c2ea1d18a2899b8e9a
#
_entry.id   7dd7dd6e3a8752c2ea1d18a2899b8e9a
#
_cell.length_a   1.000
_cell.length_b   1.000
_cell.length_c   1.000
_cell.angle_alpha   90.00
_cell.angle_beta   90.00
_cell.angle_gamma   90.00
#
_symmetry.space_group_name_H-M   'P 1'
#
loop_
_entity.id
_entity.type
_entity.pdbx_description
1 polymer ?
#
loop_
_entity_poly.entity_id
_entity_poly.type
_entity_poly.pdbx_seq_one_letter_code
_entity_poly.pdbx_strand_id
1 'polypeptide(L)'
;MTGGHPAGPGRDATGGPEVATVGETMVVLTPDPVASLERADRLGVSVGGAESNLAVALAGLGHRVGWVSRVGDDPFGRRVVRHVTDAGVDALVEVDPTAPTGVYLKDPDPGRTAVHYYRSGSAASRLGPDALDDRRLAGVRLLHLTGVTAALSPSCAALVEYALTDRPLGAARISFDVNHRTRLWPPTAAAPVLRRLADRADVVLVGQDEADTLWGCADPAAVRALLPGPDLVVVKDAGIGATLLPRTGPAVFVPALRVPVREPVGAGDAFAAGFLSGLLRDLAPRDCLRLGHLCAAPTLTVPGDTAPPPGQELVGRLLALPAAAWAQLDPVGVGLIPAVPRRAGGSDPDVPRRAGGNDPDRSSR
;
A
#
# COMPACT_ATOMS: atom_id res chain seq x y z
N MET A 1 -26.57 -22.97 -16.87
CA MET A 1 -26.57 -21.62 -17.49
C MET A 1 -25.26 -20.95 -17.09
N THR A 2 -24.32 -20.97 -18.01
CA THR A 2 -22.96 -20.43 -17.82
C THR A 2 -23.00 -18.94 -18.06
N GLY A 3 -22.89 -18.16 -16.98
CA GLY A 3 -22.76 -16.71 -17.05
C GLY A 3 -21.37 -16.30 -17.55
N GLY A 4 -21.27 -15.91 -18.82
CA GLY A 4 -20.06 -15.33 -19.38
C GLY A 4 -19.78 -13.97 -18.76
N HIS A 5 -18.59 -13.80 -18.19
CA HIS A 5 -18.05 -12.49 -17.82
C HIS A 5 -17.83 -11.68 -19.12
N PRO A 6 -18.24 -10.40 -19.19
CA PRO A 6 -17.92 -9.60 -20.35
C PRO A 6 -16.41 -9.31 -20.36
N ALA A 7 -15.77 -9.67 -21.46
CA ALA A 7 -14.40 -9.28 -21.76
C ALA A 7 -14.33 -7.75 -21.80
N GLY A 8 -13.43 -7.17 -21.00
CA GLY A 8 -13.12 -5.74 -21.05
C GLY A 8 -12.53 -5.34 -22.42
N PRO A 9 -12.49 -4.03 -22.75
CA PRO A 9 -12.02 -3.54 -24.05
C PRO A 9 -10.61 -4.04 -24.35
N GLY A 10 -10.40 -4.51 -25.58
CA GLY A 10 -9.21 -5.19 -26.04
C GLY A 10 -7.92 -4.43 -25.68
N ARG A 11 -7.04 -5.12 -24.96
CA ARG A 11 -5.67 -4.70 -24.73
C ARG A 11 -4.94 -4.85 -26.06
N ASP A 12 -4.47 -3.74 -26.62
CA ASP A 12 -3.49 -3.80 -27.71
C ASP A 12 -2.22 -4.48 -27.18
N ALA A 13 -1.99 -5.73 -27.57
CA ALA A 13 -0.95 -6.61 -27.06
C ALA A 13 0.48 -6.28 -27.53
N THR A 14 0.73 -5.07 -28.08
CA THR A 14 1.99 -4.75 -28.74
C THR A 14 2.90 -3.77 -27.99
N GLY A 15 2.50 -3.28 -26.81
CA GLY A 15 3.31 -2.34 -26.02
C GLY A 15 3.73 -2.92 -24.68
N GLY A 16 5.01 -2.73 -24.27
CA GLY A 16 5.50 -3.05 -22.93
C GLY A 16 4.73 -2.30 -21.82
N PRO A 17 5.06 -2.54 -20.52
CA PRO A 17 4.42 -1.85 -19.40
C PRO A 17 4.65 -0.34 -19.47
N GLU A 18 3.63 0.44 -19.09
CA GLU A 18 3.78 1.90 -18.90
C GLU A 18 4.23 2.26 -17.49
N VAL A 19 4.01 1.34 -16.54
CA VAL A 19 4.46 1.45 -15.15
C VAL A 19 5.30 0.24 -14.81
N ALA A 20 6.43 0.44 -14.15
CA ALA A 20 7.20 -0.62 -13.53
C ALA A 20 7.24 -0.43 -12.01
N THR A 21 7.16 -1.53 -11.27
CA THR A 21 7.39 -1.58 -9.83
C THR A 21 8.51 -2.59 -9.54
N VAL A 22 9.37 -2.30 -8.57
CA VAL A 22 10.53 -3.17 -8.28
C VAL A 22 10.60 -3.46 -6.80
N GLY A 23 10.46 -4.73 -6.41
CA GLY A 23 10.54 -5.09 -5.00
C GLY A 23 10.10 -6.52 -4.67
N GLU A 24 10.18 -6.86 -3.39
CA GLU A 24 9.86 -8.17 -2.87
C GLU A 24 8.37 -8.36 -2.64
N THR A 25 7.89 -9.53 -3.05
CA THR A 25 6.57 -10.03 -2.70
C THR A 25 6.70 -11.35 -1.95
N MET A 26 5.94 -11.48 -0.88
CA MET A 26 6.02 -12.62 0.04
C MET A 26 4.69 -13.35 0.14
N VAL A 27 4.75 -14.60 0.58
CA VAL A 27 3.57 -15.29 1.06
C VAL A 27 3.25 -14.80 2.47
N VAL A 28 1.97 -14.55 2.71
CA VAL A 28 1.42 -14.11 4.00
C VAL A 28 0.64 -15.25 4.63
N LEU A 29 0.97 -15.57 5.86
CA LEU A 29 0.27 -16.57 6.65
C LEU A 29 -0.46 -15.86 7.80
N THR A 30 -1.77 -16.10 7.91
CA THR A 30 -2.63 -15.47 8.93
C THR A 30 -3.48 -16.54 9.60
N PRO A 31 -3.59 -16.58 10.95
CA PRO A 31 -4.46 -17.52 11.62
C PRO A 31 -5.91 -17.46 11.14
N ASP A 32 -6.49 -18.62 10.85
CA ASP A 32 -7.87 -18.79 10.41
C ASP A 32 -8.53 -19.99 11.11
N PRO A 33 -9.49 -19.77 12.03
CA PRO A 33 -10.03 -18.47 12.49
C PRO A 33 -8.99 -17.60 13.20
N VAL A 34 -9.30 -16.30 13.37
CA VAL A 34 -8.42 -15.34 14.03
C VAL A 34 -8.09 -15.80 15.45
N ALA A 35 -6.80 -16.02 15.69
CA ALA A 35 -6.23 -16.45 16.97
C ALA A 35 -4.75 -16.00 17.03
N SER A 36 -4.10 -16.08 18.19
CA SER A 36 -2.65 -15.95 18.23
C SER A 36 -1.97 -17.10 17.52
N LEU A 37 -0.79 -16.85 16.94
CA LEU A 37 0.00 -17.89 16.24
C LEU A 37 0.28 -19.11 17.14
N GLU A 38 0.48 -18.91 18.45
CA GLU A 38 0.74 -19.99 19.40
C GLU A 38 -0.43 -20.99 19.54
N ARG A 39 -1.65 -20.57 19.17
CA ARG A 39 -2.89 -21.36 19.35
C ARG A 39 -3.55 -21.73 18.03
N ALA A 40 -3.01 -21.25 16.92
CA ALA A 40 -3.61 -21.45 15.61
C ALA A 40 -3.30 -22.85 15.07
N ASP A 41 -4.33 -23.65 14.83
CA ASP A 41 -4.21 -24.97 14.17
C ASP A 41 -4.22 -24.84 12.63
N ARG A 42 -4.66 -23.71 12.09
CA ARG A 42 -4.75 -23.46 10.65
C ARG A 42 -4.32 -22.03 10.30
N LEU A 43 -3.71 -21.90 9.14
CA LEU A 43 -3.30 -20.61 8.59
C LEU A 43 -3.91 -20.42 7.20
N GLY A 44 -4.55 -19.28 7.01
CA GLY A 44 -4.91 -18.77 5.69
C GLY A 44 -3.64 -18.31 4.95
N VAL A 45 -3.60 -18.55 3.64
CA VAL A 45 -2.45 -18.22 2.80
C VAL A 45 -2.84 -17.14 1.79
N SER A 46 -2.22 -15.98 1.88
CA SER A 46 -2.36 -14.87 0.93
C SER A 46 -0.99 -14.42 0.40
N VAL A 47 -0.95 -13.31 -0.31
CA VAL A 47 0.27 -12.72 -0.90
C VAL A 47 0.28 -11.24 -0.56
N GLY A 48 1.46 -10.70 -0.26
CA GLY A 48 1.63 -9.27 0.04
C GLY A 48 3.05 -8.79 -0.22
N GLY A 49 3.14 -7.55 -0.67
CA GLY A 49 4.38 -6.82 -0.94
C GLY A 49 4.02 -5.43 -1.41
N ALA A 50 4.70 -4.40 -0.93
CA ALA A 50 4.32 -3.01 -1.19
C ALA A 50 4.23 -2.72 -2.70
N GLU A 51 5.27 -3.10 -3.43
CA GLU A 51 5.37 -2.83 -4.87
C GLU A 51 4.39 -3.68 -5.69
N SER A 52 4.14 -4.94 -5.29
CA SER A 52 3.14 -5.78 -5.97
C SER A 52 1.71 -5.38 -5.63
N ASN A 53 1.43 -4.95 -4.39
CA ASN A 53 0.12 -4.41 -4.01
C ASN A 53 -0.23 -3.20 -4.88
N LEU A 54 0.72 -2.28 -5.03
CA LEU A 54 0.58 -1.11 -5.91
C LEU A 54 0.40 -1.54 -7.38
N ALA A 55 1.19 -2.51 -7.86
CA ALA A 55 1.09 -3.03 -9.23
C ALA A 55 -0.30 -3.61 -9.52
N VAL A 56 -0.82 -4.45 -8.62
CA VAL A 56 -2.15 -5.05 -8.71
C VAL A 56 -3.25 -3.99 -8.74
N ALA A 57 -3.15 -2.99 -7.86
CA ALA A 57 -4.11 -1.89 -7.81
C ALA A 57 -4.08 -1.04 -9.09
N LEU A 58 -2.90 -0.72 -9.64
CA LEU A 58 -2.75 0.00 -10.91
C LEU A 58 -3.28 -0.80 -12.10
N ALA A 59 -3.02 -2.10 -12.15
CA ALA A 59 -3.57 -2.97 -13.19
C ALA A 59 -5.11 -3.01 -13.14
N GLY A 60 -5.68 -3.08 -11.93
CA GLY A 60 -7.13 -2.96 -11.71
C GLY A 60 -7.72 -1.61 -12.13
N LEU A 61 -6.92 -0.54 -12.10
CA LEU A 61 -7.29 0.78 -12.63
C LEU A 61 -7.10 0.89 -14.15
N GLY A 62 -6.63 -0.17 -14.83
CA GLY A 62 -6.52 -0.24 -16.28
C GLY A 62 -5.14 0.12 -16.85
N HIS A 63 -4.11 0.28 -16.01
CA HIS A 63 -2.74 0.52 -16.46
C HIS A 63 -2.05 -0.79 -16.89
N ARG A 64 -1.10 -0.71 -17.83
CA ARG A 64 -0.18 -1.80 -18.13
C ARG A 64 1.00 -1.72 -17.16
N VAL A 65 1.12 -2.72 -16.29
CA VAL A 65 2.09 -2.71 -15.19
C VAL A 65 3.01 -3.91 -15.27
N GLY A 66 4.32 -3.68 -15.17
CA GLY A 66 5.34 -4.70 -14.97
C GLY A 66 5.80 -4.70 -13.51
N TRP A 67 5.84 -5.88 -12.91
CA TRP A 67 6.43 -6.07 -11.60
C TRP A 67 7.77 -6.81 -11.75
N VAL A 68 8.86 -6.12 -11.39
CA VAL A 68 10.23 -6.64 -11.43
C VAL A 68 10.59 -7.20 -10.08
N SER A 69 10.97 -8.48 -10.02
CA SER A 69 11.30 -9.13 -8.77
C SER A 69 12.16 -10.38 -8.98
N ARG A 70 12.48 -11.04 -7.87
CA ARG A 70 13.10 -12.37 -7.85
C ARG A 70 12.37 -13.26 -6.86
N VAL A 71 12.08 -14.51 -7.22
CA VAL A 71 11.41 -15.49 -6.36
C VAL A 71 12.22 -16.78 -6.30
N GLY A 72 12.02 -17.60 -5.27
CA GLY A 72 12.61 -18.92 -5.18
C GLY A 72 11.97 -19.90 -6.18
N ASP A 73 12.72 -20.95 -6.58
CA ASP A 73 12.14 -22.11 -7.26
C ASP A 73 11.39 -23.00 -6.27
N ASP A 74 10.36 -22.45 -5.67
CA ASP A 74 9.54 -23.12 -4.67
C ASP A 74 8.04 -22.91 -4.90
N PRO A 75 7.16 -23.63 -4.19
CA PRO A 75 5.71 -23.46 -4.33
C PRO A 75 5.22 -22.05 -4.00
N PHE A 76 5.90 -21.34 -3.12
CA PHE A 76 5.54 -19.97 -2.72
C PHE A 76 5.90 -18.97 -3.83
N GLY A 77 7.06 -19.12 -4.49
CA GLY A 77 7.43 -18.32 -5.65
C GLY A 77 6.42 -18.48 -6.79
N ARG A 78 6.04 -19.72 -7.11
CA ARG A 78 5.00 -19.99 -8.12
C ARG A 78 3.64 -19.39 -7.72
N ARG A 79 3.28 -19.40 -6.43
CA ARG A 79 2.05 -18.80 -5.93
C ARG A 79 2.07 -17.27 -6.08
N VAL A 80 3.18 -16.63 -5.71
CA VAL A 80 3.37 -15.18 -5.84
C VAL A 80 3.25 -14.76 -7.30
N VAL A 81 3.98 -15.41 -8.21
CA VAL A 81 3.92 -15.11 -9.65
C VAL A 81 2.49 -15.23 -10.18
N ARG A 82 1.82 -16.35 -9.87
CA ARG A 82 0.43 -16.56 -10.29
C ARG A 82 -0.50 -15.46 -9.75
N HIS A 83 -0.41 -15.08 -8.47
CA HIS A 83 -1.24 -14.03 -7.87
C HIS A 83 -1.10 -12.71 -8.64
N VAL A 84 0.13 -12.34 -8.97
CA VAL A 84 0.42 -11.09 -9.70
C VAL A 84 -0.09 -11.17 -11.14
N THR A 85 0.13 -12.29 -11.82
CA THR A 85 -0.32 -12.48 -13.22
C THR A 85 -1.84 -12.60 -13.35
N ASP A 86 -2.50 -13.28 -12.41
CA ASP A 86 -3.97 -13.39 -12.38
C ASP A 86 -4.63 -11.99 -12.19
N ALA A 87 -3.94 -11.06 -11.54
CA ALA A 87 -4.37 -9.67 -11.41
C ALA A 87 -4.08 -8.83 -12.68
N GLY A 88 -3.48 -9.41 -13.71
CA GLY A 88 -3.18 -8.74 -14.98
C GLY A 88 -1.91 -7.90 -14.99
N VAL A 89 -0.98 -8.17 -14.09
CA VAL A 89 0.36 -7.56 -14.06
C VAL A 89 1.36 -8.45 -14.79
N ASP A 90 2.24 -7.87 -15.59
CA ASP A 90 3.33 -8.59 -16.23
C ASP A 90 4.40 -8.92 -15.20
N ALA A 91 4.57 -10.21 -14.86
CA ALA A 91 5.61 -10.65 -13.93
C ALA A 91 6.97 -10.70 -14.65
N LEU A 92 7.81 -9.70 -14.41
CA LEU A 92 9.18 -9.60 -14.89
C LEU A 92 10.13 -10.20 -13.84
N VAL A 93 10.05 -11.52 -13.65
CA VAL A 93 10.60 -12.21 -12.49
C VAL A 93 11.73 -13.14 -12.89
N GLU A 94 12.83 -13.10 -12.15
CA GLU A 94 13.88 -14.10 -12.15
C GLU A 94 13.59 -15.17 -11.08
N VAL A 95 13.76 -16.45 -11.45
CA VAL A 95 13.62 -17.58 -10.53
C VAL A 95 15.00 -17.98 -10.02
N ASP A 96 15.21 -17.90 -8.70
CA ASP A 96 16.46 -18.25 -8.04
C ASP A 96 16.35 -19.66 -7.43
N PRO A 97 17.08 -20.67 -7.95
CA PRO A 97 17.03 -22.02 -7.41
C PRO A 97 17.78 -22.21 -6.08
N THR A 98 18.47 -21.17 -5.60
CA THR A 98 19.34 -21.25 -4.43
C THR A 98 18.90 -20.39 -3.25
N ALA A 99 17.80 -19.66 -3.42
CA ALA A 99 17.24 -18.82 -2.35
C ALA A 99 15.73 -18.99 -2.26
N PRO A 100 15.14 -18.99 -1.05
CA PRO A 100 13.69 -19.16 -0.87
C PRO A 100 12.92 -17.91 -1.21
N THR A 101 11.63 -18.06 -1.51
CA THR A 101 10.66 -16.98 -1.50
C THR A 101 10.41 -16.53 -0.07
N GLY A 102 10.38 -15.22 0.18
CA GLY A 102 10.10 -14.64 1.49
C GLY A 102 8.69 -14.99 2.00
N VAL A 103 8.56 -15.10 3.32
CA VAL A 103 7.30 -15.37 4.02
C VAL A 103 7.17 -14.42 5.20
N TYR A 104 5.97 -13.97 5.50
CA TYR A 104 5.69 -13.35 6.79
C TYR A 104 4.39 -13.87 7.40
N LEU A 105 4.31 -13.81 8.71
CA LEU A 105 3.16 -14.24 9.47
C LEU A 105 2.55 -13.04 10.19
N LYS A 106 1.23 -12.90 10.12
CA LYS A 106 0.46 -11.97 10.94
C LYS A 106 0.08 -12.69 12.24
N ASP A 107 0.37 -12.07 13.37
CA ASP A 107 0.00 -12.56 14.69
C ASP A 107 -0.99 -11.56 15.31
N PRO A 108 -2.30 -11.81 15.16
CA PRO A 108 -3.33 -10.94 15.71
C PRO A 108 -3.30 -10.98 17.23
N ASP A 109 -3.18 -9.81 17.87
CA ASP A 109 -3.33 -9.62 19.32
C ASP A 109 -4.39 -8.52 19.55
N PRO A 110 -5.20 -8.55 20.60
CA PRO A 110 -6.17 -7.50 20.89
C PRO A 110 -5.54 -6.10 20.90
N GLY A 111 -5.91 -5.29 19.90
CA GLY A 111 -5.42 -3.91 19.72
C GLY A 111 -4.13 -3.75 18.92
N ARG A 112 -3.43 -4.82 18.54
CA ARG A 112 -2.20 -4.75 17.74
C ARG A 112 -1.92 -6.06 17.01
N THR A 113 -1.73 -6.02 15.70
CA THR A 113 -1.20 -7.17 14.94
C THR A 113 0.33 -7.11 14.93
N ALA A 114 0.99 -8.11 15.47
CA ALA A 114 2.42 -8.31 15.29
C ALA A 114 2.67 -8.98 13.93
N VAL A 115 3.82 -8.67 13.29
CA VAL A 115 4.21 -9.29 12.02
C VAL A 115 5.59 -9.93 12.20
N HIS A 116 5.72 -11.21 11.87
CA HIS A 116 6.96 -11.97 11.95
C HIS A 116 7.47 -12.25 10.53
N TYR A 117 8.67 -11.75 10.21
CA TYR A 117 9.25 -11.88 8.87
C TYR A 117 10.27 -13.01 8.80
N TYR A 118 10.14 -13.86 7.79
CA TYR A 118 11.09 -14.90 7.39
C TYR A 118 11.54 -14.61 5.96
N ARG A 119 12.35 -13.55 5.79
CA ARG A 119 12.79 -13.01 4.50
C ARG A 119 14.30 -12.79 4.38
N SER A 120 15.05 -13.05 5.45
CA SER A 120 16.52 -12.93 5.40
C SER A 120 17.08 -13.94 4.40
N GLY A 121 17.85 -13.46 3.41
CA GLY A 121 18.38 -14.30 2.34
C GLY A 121 17.33 -14.78 1.32
N SER A 122 16.14 -14.15 1.27
CA SER A 122 15.16 -14.43 0.23
C SER A 122 15.71 -14.15 -1.18
N ALA A 123 15.12 -14.78 -2.19
CA ALA A 123 15.50 -14.54 -3.59
C ALA A 123 15.42 -13.05 -3.94
N ALA A 124 14.35 -12.35 -3.53
CA ALA A 124 14.20 -10.93 -3.79
C ALA A 124 15.25 -10.05 -3.09
N SER A 125 15.82 -10.51 -1.96
CA SER A 125 16.93 -9.80 -1.32
C SER A 125 18.23 -9.78 -2.13
N ARG A 126 18.27 -10.52 -3.25
CA ARG A 126 19.39 -10.56 -4.20
C ARG A 126 19.15 -9.72 -5.46
N LEU A 127 18.08 -8.93 -5.50
CA LEU A 127 17.88 -7.95 -6.57
C LEU A 127 19.06 -6.97 -6.61
N GLY A 128 19.50 -6.64 -7.81
CA GLY A 128 20.58 -5.71 -8.09
C GLY A 128 20.25 -4.73 -9.21
N PRO A 129 21.14 -3.80 -9.54
CA PRO A 129 20.96 -2.82 -10.63
C PRO A 129 20.57 -3.43 -11.98
N ASP A 130 21.08 -4.62 -12.28
CA ASP A 130 20.81 -5.42 -13.48
C ASP A 130 19.33 -5.77 -13.67
N ALA A 131 18.54 -5.74 -12.62
CA ALA A 131 17.08 -5.94 -12.70
C ALA A 131 16.38 -4.85 -13.54
N LEU A 132 17.01 -3.69 -13.76
CA LEU A 132 16.49 -2.60 -14.60
C LEU A 132 16.98 -2.64 -16.05
N ASP A 133 17.84 -3.61 -16.41
CA ASP A 133 18.37 -3.75 -17.78
C ASP A 133 17.41 -4.54 -18.71
N ASP A 134 16.26 -4.97 -18.19
CA ASP A 134 15.26 -5.71 -18.96
C ASP A 134 14.68 -4.85 -20.10
N ARG A 135 14.85 -5.31 -21.33
CA ARG A 135 14.32 -4.62 -22.51
C ARG A 135 12.79 -4.44 -22.50
N ARG A 136 12.07 -5.27 -21.72
CA ARG A 136 10.63 -5.15 -21.54
C ARG A 136 10.25 -3.87 -20.80
N LEU A 137 11.18 -3.22 -20.08
CA LEU A 137 11.00 -1.93 -19.43
C LEU A 137 11.15 -0.72 -20.37
N ALA A 138 11.47 -0.95 -21.65
CA ALA A 138 11.54 0.13 -22.62
C ALA A 138 10.17 0.80 -22.79
N GLY A 139 10.13 2.13 -22.64
CA GLY A 139 8.89 2.90 -22.73
C GLY A 139 8.09 3.04 -21.43
N VAL A 140 8.62 2.55 -20.30
CA VAL A 140 8.06 2.84 -18.95
C VAL A 140 8.01 4.35 -18.73
N ARG A 141 6.84 4.83 -18.32
CA ARG A 141 6.58 6.25 -18.00
C ARG A 141 6.78 6.55 -16.52
N LEU A 142 6.58 5.54 -15.67
CA LEU A 142 6.68 5.64 -14.23
C LEU A 142 7.36 4.40 -13.65
N LEU A 143 8.44 4.60 -12.90
CA LEU A 143 9.07 3.60 -12.05
C LEU A 143 8.69 3.86 -10.59
N HIS A 144 8.15 2.86 -9.90
CA HIS A 144 7.84 2.97 -8.47
C HIS A 144 8.79 2.11 -7.63
N LEU A 145 9.35 2.72 -6.60
CA LEU A 145 10.30 2.15 -5.65
C LEU A 145 9.85 2.45 -4.22
N THR A 146 10.29 1.63 -3.27
CA THR A 146 10.05 1.91 -1.84
C THR A 146 11.32 1.84 -1.01
N GLY A 147 11.28 2.42 0.19
CA GLY A 147 12.31 2.27 1.20
C GLY A 147 12.43 0.84 1.73
N VAL A 148 11.40 0.00 1.58
CA VAL A 148 11.46 -1.43 1.91
C VAL A 148 12.52 -2.12 1.06
N THR A 149 12.47 -1.93 -0.25
CA THR A 149 13.44 -2.53 -1.18
C THR A 149 14.86 -2.10 -0.85
N ALA A 150 15.10 -0.80 -0.57
CA ALA A 150 16.41 -0.31 -0.17
C ALA A 150 16.95 -0.94 1.13
N ALA A 151 16.05 -1.41 2.01
CA ALA A 151 16.40 -1.99 3.30
C ALA A 151 16.70 -3.50 3.27
N LEU A 152 16.41 -4.21 2.14
CA LEU A 152 16.50 -5.67 2.09
C LEU A 152 17.93 -6.19 2.13
N SER A 153 18.83 -5.53 1.40
CA SER A 153 20.22 -5.93 1.27
C SER A 153 21.07 -4.81 0.65
N PRO A 154 22.41 -4.93 0.68
CA PRO A 154 23.29 -4.00 -0.03
C PRO A 154 23.05 -3.94 -1.55
N SER A 155 22.74 -5.08 -2.20
CA SER A 155 22.44 -5.11 -3.65
C SER A 155 21.12 -4.42 -3.97
N CYS A 156 20.07 -4.61 -3.15
CA CYS A 156 18.81 -3.90 -3.28
C CYS A 156 18.98 -2.40 -3.02
N ALA A 157 19.80 -2.00 -2.05
CA ALA A 157 20.13 -0.60 -1.83
C ALA A 157 20.84 0.02 -3.06
N ALA A 158 21.80 -0.72 -3.66
CA ALA A 158 22.49 -0.31 -4.88
C ALA A 158 21.53 -0.20 -6.07
N LEU A 159 20.54 -1.10 -6.20
CA LEU A 159 19.49 -1.03 -7.21
C LEU A 159 18.68 0.28 -7.09
N VAL A 160 18.21 0.61 -5.89
CA VAL A 160 17.41 1.82 -5.66
C VAL A 160 18.25 3.08 -5.89
N GLU A 161 19.50 3.09 -5.44
CA GLU A 161 20.45 4.19 -5.70
C GLU A 161 20.69 4.37 -7.21
N TYR A 162 20.95 3.28 -7.93
CA TYR A 162 21.15 3.27 -9.39
C TYR A 162 19.94 3.83 -10.13
N ALA A 163 18.74 3.37 -9.77
CA ALA A 163 17.51 3.87 -10.36
C ALA A 163 17.35 5.39 -10.22
N LEU A 164 17.63 5.92 -9.02
CA LEU A 164 17.44 7.34 -8.69
C LEU A 164 18.56 8.24 -9.20
N THR A 165 19.79 7.72 -9.34
CA THR A 165 20.96 8.52 -9.72
C THR A 165 21.23 8.44 -11.22
N ASP A 166 21.32 7.22 -11.75
CA ASP A 166 21.70 6.96 -13.14
C ASP A 166 20.49 6.97 -14.08
N ARG A 167 19.28 6.78 -13.55
CA ARG A 167 18.00 6.84 -14.28
C ARG A 167 18.01 5.97 -15.55
N PRO A 168 18.27 4.66 -15.45
CA PRO A 168 18.48 3.78 -16.59
C PRO A 168 17.26 3.68 -17.51
N LEU A 169 16.05 4.01 -17.03
CA LEU A 169 14.83 4.05 -17.81
C LEU A 169 14.57 5.44 -18.46
N GLY A 170 15.59 6.28 -18.53
CA GLY A 170 15.58 7.54 -19.27
C GLY A 170 14.57 8.55 -18.70
N ALA A 171 13.56 8.92 -19.51
CA ALA A 171 12.57 9.93 -19.15
C ALA A 171 11.46 9.44 -18.20
N ALA A 172 11.51 8.18 -17.74
CA ALA A 172 10.54 7.67 -16.78
C ALA A 172 10.57 8.50 -15.49
N ARG A 173 9.40 8.92 -15.00
CA ARG A 173 9.30 9.50 -13.67
C ARG A 173 9.57 8.44 -12.62
N ILE A 174 10.23 8.81 -11.53
CA ILE A 174 10.48 7.91 -10.41
C ILE A 174 9.65 8.36 -9.22
N SER A 175 8.73 7.48 -8.78
CA SER A 175 8.03 7.65 -7.51
C SER A 175 8.71 6.80 -6.44
N PHE A 176 8.85 7.37 -5.25
CA PHE A 176 9.46 6.73 -4.10
C PHE A 176 8.54 6.85 -2.89
N ASP A 177 8.05 5.71 -2.37
CA ASP A 177 7.37 5.67 -1.07
C ASP A 177 8.41 5.38 0.02
N VAL A 178 8.52 6.26 0.99
CA VAL A 178 9.46 6.15 2.12
C VAL A 178 9.26 4.82 2.85
N ASN A 179 8.03 4.43 3.09
CA ASN A 179 7.58 3.11 3.52
C ASN A 179 8.51 2.46 4.55
N HIS A 180 8.87 3.22 5.59
CA HIS A 180 9.82 2.80 6.61
C HIS A 180 9.25 1.65 7.44
N ARG A 181 10.06 0.63 7.66
CA ARG A 181 9.73 -0.52 8.53
C ARG A 181 10.80 -0.67 9.60
N THR A 182 10.48 -0.29 10.83
CA THR A 182 11.42 -0.35 12.00
C THR A 182 12.00 -1.74 12.24
N ARG A 183 11.32 -2.80 11.79
CA ARG A 183 11.81 -4.18 11.87
C ARG A 183 12.88 -4.52 10.84
N LEU A 184 13.02 -3.76 9.76
CA LEU A 184 14.08 -3.92 8.76
C LEU A 184 15.32 -3.15 9.17
N TRP A 185 15.16 -1.91 9.60
CA TRP A 185 16.25 -1.07 10.06
C TRP A 185 15.76 -0.02 11.06
N PRO A 186 16.62 0.33 12.06
CA PRO A 186 16.25 1.33 13.05
C PRO A 186 16.16 2.73 12.40
N PRO A 187 15.30 3.64 12.94
CA PRO A 187 15.14 4.98 12.41
C PRO A 187 16.46 5.75 12.24
N THR A 188 17.40 5.58 13.18
CA THR A 188 18.71 6.25 13.15
C THR A 188 19.56 5.88 11.93
N ALA A 189 19.47 4.64 11.45
CA ALA A 189 20.15 4.18 10.25
C ALA A 189 19.33 4.52 8.98
N ALA A 190 18.01 4.42 9.05
CA ALA A 190 17.10 4.65 7.93
C ALA A 190 17.02 6.13 7.52
N ALA A 191 16.95 7.05 8.49
CA ALA A 191 16.66 8.46 8.27
C ALA A 191 17.59 9.14 7.24
N PRO A 192 18.93 9.07 7.35
CA PRO A 192 19.81 9.73 6.39
C PRO A 192 19.72 9.10 5.00
N VAL A 193 19.54 7.77 4.92
CA VAL A 193 19.47 7.05 3.64
C VAL A 193 18.16 7.37 2.94
N LEU A 194 17.02 7.22 3.63
CA LEU A 194 15.69 7.47 3.06
C LEU A 194 15.53 8.93 2.64
N ARG A 195 16.05 9.89 3.42
CA ARG A 195 16.08 11.30 3.03
C ARG A 195 16.80 11.50 1.70
N ARG A 196 18.00 10.94 1.56
CA ARG A 196 18.82 11.09 0.36
C ARG A 196 18.18 10.45 -0.87
N LEU A 197 17.55 9.28 -0.71
CA LEU A 197 16.84 8.60 -1.79
C LEU A 197 15.57 9.38 -2.18
N ALA A 198 14.78 9.79 -1.19
CA ALA A 198 13.56 10.56 -1.41
C ALA A 198 13.84 11.89 -2.13
N ASP A 199 14.92 12.60 -1.75
CA ASP A 199 15.26 13.91 -2.35
C ASP A 199 15.68 13.82 -3.84
N ARG A 200 15.96 12.60 -4.36
CA ARG A 200 16.30 12.34 -5.76
C ARG A 200 15.13 11.86 -6.62
N ALA A 201 14.02 11.48 -6.00
CA ALA A 201 12.83 11.05 -6.70
C ALA A 201 12.06 12.24 -7.29
N ASP A 202 11.23 11.98 -8.31
CA ASP A 202 10.36 13.01 -8.88
C ASP A 202 9.07 13.17 -8.05
N VAL A 203 8.58 12.06 -7.49
CA VAL A 203 7.38 12.01 -6.65
C VAL A 203 7.71 11.24 -5.37
N VAL A 204 7.49 11.86 -4.22
CA VAL A 204 7.67 11.20 -2.92
C VAL A 204 6.33 11.01 -2.24
N LEU A 205 6.12 9.81 -1.72
CA LEU A 205 5.03 9.51 -0.79
C LEU A 205 5.63 9.18 0.58
N VAL A 206 5.03 9.70 1.64
CA VAL A 206 5.48 9.44 3.02
C VAL A 206 4.32 9.55 3.99
N GLY A 207 4.29 8.72 5.03
CA GLY A 207 3.38 8.87 6.16
C GLY A 207 3.83 10.04 7.06
N GLN A 208 2.89 10.77 7.65
CA GLN A 208 3.22 11.84 8.61
C GLN A 208 3.93 11.27 9.84
N ASP A 209 3.48 10.12 10.32
CA ASP A 209 4.11 9.36 11.42
C ASP A 209 5.53 8.85 11.08
N GLU A 210 5.74 8.45 9.82
CA GLU A 210 7.07 8.09 9.31
C GLU A 210 8.00 9.31 9.28
N ALA A 211 7.51 10.45 8.77
CA ALA A 211 8.28 11.68 8.67
C ALA A 211 8.66 12.23 10.05
N ASP A 212 7.75 12.15 11.01
CA ASP A 212 8.04 12.54 12.40
C ASP A 212 9.08 11.60 13.02
N THR A 213 8.88 10.28 12.89
CA THR A 213 9.79 9.26 13.43
C THR A 213 11.21 9.35 12.85
N LEU A 214 11.32 9.54 11.54
CA LEU A 214 12.60 9.55 10.83
C LEU A 214 13.32 10.89 10.94
N TRP A 215 12.59 11.99 10.84
CA TRP A 215 13.17 13.31 10.59
C TRP A 215 12.69 14.40 11.55
N GLY A 216 11.77 14.08 12.47
CA GLY A 216 11.18 15.06 13.38
C GLY A 216 10.30 16.10 12.67
N CYS A 217 9.76 15.76 11.50
CA CYS A 217 8.89 16.64 10.74
C CYS A 217 7.46 16.56 11.28
N ALA A 218 7.05 17.56 12.06
CA ALA A 218 5.74 17.59 12.73
C ALA A 218 4.56 17.90 11.78
N ASP A 219 4.82 18.40 10.59
CA ASP A 219 3.79 18.78 9.62
C ASP A 219 4.26 18.61 8.16
N PRO A 220 3.35 18.63 7.18
CA PRO A 220 3.69 18.47 5.77
C PRO A 220 4.64 19.56 5.22
N ALA A 221 4.59 20.79 5.74
CA ALA A 221 5.45 21.85 5.27
C ALA A 221 6.92 21.60 5.68
N ALA A 222 7.15 21.07 6.88
CA ALA A 222 8.47 20.64 7.34
C ALA A 222 9.04 19.52 6.44
N VAL A 223 8.21 18.55 6.02
CA VAL A 223 8.61 17.51 5.06
C VAL A 223 9.02 18.12 3.71
N ARG A 224 8.22 19.07 3.18
CA ARG A 224 8.55 19.75 1.92
C ARG A 224 9.85 20.53 2.00
N ALA A 225 10.08 21.21 3.12
CA ALA A 225 11.32 21.97 3.37
C ALA A 225 12.54 21.05 3.46
N LEU A 226 12.38 19.84 4.02
CA LEU A 226 13.43 18.83 4.13
C LEU A 226 13.81 18.21 2.79
N LEU A 227 12.84 18.06 1.86
CA LEU A 227 12.97 17.41 0.57
C LEU A 227 12.76 18.42 -0.59
N PRO A 228 13.71 19.31 -0.89
CA PRO A 228 13.56 20.32 -1.96
C PRO A 228 13.60 19.74 -3.38
N GLY A 229 14.19 18.56 -3.59
CA GLY A 229 14.42 17.94 -4.88
C GLY A 229 13.16 17.49 -5.64
N PRO A 230 12.22 16.73 -5.04
CA PRO A 230 11.07 16.20 -5.73
C PRO A 230 10.14 17.25 -6.34
N ASP A 231 9.55 16.97 -7.50
CA ASP A 231 8.49 17.80 -8.08
C ASP A 231 7.25 17.82 -7.19
N LEU A 232 6.92 16.66 -6.61
CA LEU A 232 5.74 16.43 -5.78
C LEU A 232 6.11 15.68 -4.50
N VAL A 233 5.68 16.19 -3.36
CA VAL A 233 5.71 15.47 -2.07
C VAL A 233 4.28 15.25 -1.62
N VAL A 234 3.91 14.02 -1.32
CA VAL A 234 2.60 13.62 -0.80
C VAL A 234 2.79 13.10 0.62
N VAL A 235 2.23 13.83 1.58
CA VAL A 235 2.22 13.42 2.99
C VAL A 235 0.87 12.81 3.30
N LYS A 236 0.88 11.53 3.68
CA LYS A 236 -0.30 10.73 4.07
C LYS A 236 -0.46 10.83 5.58
N ASP A 237 -1.63 11.24 6.07
CA ASP A 237 -1.92 11.37 7.50
C ASP A 237 -3.13 10.53 7.89
N ALA A 238 -3.00 9.22 7.71
CA ALA A 238 -3.96 8.18 8.10
C ALA A 238 -5.43 8.58 7.88
N GLY A 239 -6.22 8.60 8.96
CA GLY A 239 -7.64 8.98 8.93
C GLY A 239 -7.92 10.48 8.84
N ILE A 240 -6.90 11.34 8.85
CA ILE A 240 -7.03 12.80 8.69
C ILE A 240 -7.12 13.14 7.21
N GLY A 241 -6.18 12.67 6.39
CA GLY A 241 -6.18 12.96 4.96
C GLY A 241 -4.80 12.85 4.32
N ALA A 242 -4.65 13.51 3.18
CA ALA A 242 -3.35 13.60 2.51
C ALA A 242 -3.12 15.02 1.95
N THR A 243 -1.87 15.46 2.03
CA THR A 243 -1.43 16.76 1.53
C THR A 243 -0.44 16.57 0.39
N LEU A 244 -0.74 17.14 -0.76
CA LEU A 244 0.20 17.26 -1.87
C LEU A 244 0.89 18.64 -1.81
N LEU A 245 2.21 18.62 -1.81
CA LEU A 245 3.05 19.81 -1.81
C LEU A 245 3.91 19.80 -3.09
N PRO A 246 3.54 20.56 -4.10
CA PRO A 246 4.36 20.72 -5.30
C PRO A 246 5.64 21.49 -5.00
N ARG A 247 6.66 21.38 -5.87
CA ARG A 247 7.89 22.19 -5.75
C ARG A 247 7.58 23.69 -5.86
N THR A 248 6.63 24.03 -6.70
CA THR A 248 6.14 25.40 -6.91
C THR A 248 4.61 25.40 -6.89
N GLY A 249 4.02 26.39 -6.21
CA GLY A 249 2.57 26.53 -6.09
C GLY A 249 2.02 26.15 -4.72
N PRO A 250 0.71 26.26 -4.54
CA PRO A 250 0.06 26.03 -3.25
C PRO A 250 -0.05 24.52 -2.93
N ALA A 251 0.02 24.22 -1.65
CA ALA A 251 -0.33 22.89 -1.13
C ALA A 251 -1.82 22.60 -1.33
N VAL A 252 -2.13 21.31 -1.58
CA VAL A 252 -3.50 20.84 -1.73
C VAL A 252 -3.75 19.75 -0.69
N PHE A 253 -4.76 19.94 0.15
CA PHE A 253 -5.19 18.95 1.13
C PHE A 253 -6.54 18.33 0.73
N VAL A 254 -6.67 17.01 0.94
CA VAL A 254 -7.92 16.28 0.79
C VAL A 254 -8.14 15.41 2.04
N PRO A 255 -9.29 15.56 2.74
CA PRO A 255 -9.59 14.73 3.90
C PRO A 255 -9.82 13.27 3.49
N ALA A 256 -9.40 12.35 4.37
CA ALA A 256 -9.63 10.93 4.21
C ALA A 256 -11.14 10.58 4.27
N LEU A 257 -11.51 9.48 3.64
CA LEU A 257 -12.84 8.91 3.76
C LEU A 257 -12.97 8.16 5.08
N ARG A 258 -14.11 8.33 5.76
CA ARG A 258 -14.40 7.62 7.02
C ARG A 258 -14.88 6.22 6.72
N VAL A 259 -14.07 5.23 7.04
CA VAL A 259 -14.37 3.80 6.85
C VAL A 259 -14.08 3.00 8.12
N PRO A 260 -14.81 1.89 8.37
CA PRO A 260 -14.42 0.96 9.42
C PRO A 260 -13.12 0.27 9.02
N VAL A 261 -12.08 0.44 9.83
CA VAL A 261 -10.78 -0.18 9.57
C VAL A 261 -10.78 -1.60 10.10
N ARG A 262 -10.59 -2.57 9.22
CA ARG A 262 -10.40 -3.98 9.54
C ARG A 262 -8.93 -4.38 9.50
N GLU A 263 -8.21 -3.92 8.48
CA GLU A 263 -6.77 -4.16 8.28
C GLU A 263 -6.15 -2.91 7.63
N PRO A 264 -5.16 -2.26 8.27
CA PRO A 264 -4.53 -1.08 7.71
C PRO A 264 -3.43 -1.39 6.70
N VAL A 265 -2.89 -2.64 6.67
CA VAL A 265 -1.82 -3.03 5.76
C VAL A 265 -2.30 -2.97 4.30
N GLY A 266 -1.47 -2.44 3.41
CA GLY A 266 -1.79 -2.28 1.99
C GLY A 266 -2.58 -1.02 1.63
N ALA A 267 -3.21 -0.33 2.60
CA ALA A 267 -3.97 0.90 2.32
C ALA A 267 -3.07 2.03 1.78
N GLY A 268 -1.83 2.13 2.26
CA GLY A 268 -0.82 3.06 1.75
C GLY A 268 -0.45 2.78 0.29
N ASP A 269 -0.27 1.50 -0.05
CA ASP A 269 0.05 1.05 -1.40
C ASP A 269 -1.13 1.31 -2.36
N ALA A 270 -2.36 1.04 -1.91
CA ALA A 270 -3.59 1.33 -2.67
C ALA A 270 -3.79 2.84 -2.87
N PHE A 271 -3.52 3.67 -1.84
CA PHE A 271 -3.51 5.13 -1.97
C PHE A 271 -2.49 5.57 -3.01
N ALA A 272 -1.26 5.08 -2.92
CA ALA A 272 -0.20 5.40 -3.86
C ALA A 272 -0.59 5.01 -5.30
N ALA A 273 -1.18 3.84 -5.51
CA ALA A 273 -1.68 3.40 -6.81
C ALA A 273 -2.74 4.36 -7.37
N GLY A 274 -3.74 4.74 -6.57
CA GLY A 274 -4.77 5.69 -6.99
C GLY A 274 -4.18 7.06 -7.33
N PHE A 275 -3.30 7.59 -6.47
CA PHE A 275 -2.62 8.86 -6.69
C PHE A 275 -1.79 8.86 -7.99
N LEU A 276 -0.95 7.84 -8.17
CA LEU A 276 -0.09 7.71 -9.35
C LEU A 276 -0.91 7.46 -10.63
N SER A 277 -2.02 6.72 -10.54
CA SER A 277 -2.98 6.58 -11.65
C SER A 277 -3.57 7.93 -12.07
N GLY A 278 -3.93 8.77 -11.09
CA GLY A 278 -4.38 10.15 -11.37
C GLY A 278 -3.30 10.97 -12.05
N LEU A 279 -2.07 10.88 -11.59
CA LEU A 279 -0.92 11.59 -12.17
C LEU A 279 -0.64 11.15 -13.62
N LEU A 280 -0.70 9.83 -13.91
CA LEU A 280 -0.51 9.27 -15.25
C LEU A 280 -1.61 9.69 -16.24
N ARG A 281 -2.79 10.05 -15.73
CA ARG A 281 -3.94 10.54 -16.48
C ARG A 281 -4.06 12.07 -16.51
N ASP A 282 -3.04 12.77 -16.02
CA ASP A 282 -3.00 14.23 -15.94
C ASP A 282 -4.19 14.86 -15.21
N LEU A 283 -4.70 14.17 -14.17
CA LEU A 283 -5.76 14.72 -13.32
C LEU A 283 -5.26 15.89 -12.49
N ALA A 284 -6.19 16.77 -12.10
CA ALA A 284 -5.87 17.86 -11.18
C ALA A 284 -5.33 17.31 -9.84
N PRO A 285 -4.43 18.03 -9.14
CA PRO A 285 -3.81 17.59 -7.89
C PRO A 285 -4.81 17.07 -6.83
N ARG A 286 -5.93 17.78 -6.67
CA ARG A 286 -7.03 17.36 -5.78
C ARG A 286 -7.61 16.01 -6.17
N ASP A 287 -7.79 15.77 -7.46
CA ASP A 287 -8.44 14.57 -7.97
C ASP A 287 -7.49 13.36 -7.92
N CYS A 288 -6.17 13.59 -8.05
CA CYS A 288 -5.15 12.57 -7.75
C CYS A 288 -5.24 12.11 -6.28
N LEU A 289 -5.31 13.04 -5.32
CA LEU A 289 -5.46 12.70 -3.90
C LEU A 289 -6.78 11.99 -3.62
N ARG A 290 -7.90 12.45 -4.22
CA ARG A 290 -9.21 11.80 -4.11
C ARG A 290 -9.17 10.37 -4.63
N LEU A 291 -8.55 10.13 -5.79
CA LEU A 291 -8.42 8.79 -6.35
C LEU A 291 -7.58 7.89 -5.44
N GLY A 292 -6.53 8.43 -4.80
CA GLY A 292 -5.78 7.76 -3.75
C GLY A 292 -6.68 7.30 -2.60
N HIS A 293 -7.51 8.20 -2.05
CA HIS A 293 -8.45 7.85 -0.98
C HIS A 293 -9.51 6.85 -1.42
N LEU A 294 -10.02 6.94 -2.66
CA LEU A 294 -10.99 6.00 -3.21
C LEU A 294 -10.43 4.58 -3.35
N CYS A 295 -9.13 4.43 -3.64
CA CYS A 295 -8.47 3.13 -3.70
C CYS A 295 -8.14 2.59 -2.30
N ALA A 296 -7.72 3.46 -1.37
CA ALA A 296 -7.39 3.06 0.00
C ALA A 296 -8.62 2.58 0.80
N ALA A 297 -9.77 3.22 0.61
CA ALA A 297 -10.97 2.96 1.40
C ALA A 297 -11.44 1.48 1.35
N PRO A 298 -11.59 0.83 0.18
CA PRO A 298 -11.93 -0.59 0.12
C PRO A 298 -10.88 -1.49 0.77
N THR A 299 -9.59 -1.19 0.60
CA THR A 299 -8.48 -1.98 1.15
C THR A 299 -8.52 -2.02 2.67
N LEU A 300 -8.89 -0.92 3.32
CA LEU A 300 -9.04 -0.84 4.79
C LEU A 300 -10.15 -1.77 5.34
N THR A 301 -11.09 -2.21 4.51
CA THR A 301 -12.28 -2.98 4.93
C THR A 301 -12.19 -4.48 4.71
N VAL A 302 -11.13 -4.96 4.06
CA VAL A 302 -10.89 -6.39 3.79
C VAL A 302 -9.80 -6.96 4.69
N PRO A 303 -9.72 -8.30 4.89
CA PRO A 303 -8.69 -8.91 5.72
C PRO A 303 -7.32 -9.06 5.02
N GLY A 304 -7.26 -8.79 3.71
CA GLY A 304 -6.03 -8.88 2.90
C GLY A 304 -5.38 -7.53 2.69
N ASP A 305 -4.22 -7.53 2.03
CA ASP A 305 -3.42 -6.33 1.75
C ASP A 305 -3.91 -5.58 0.49
N THR A 306 -4.81 -6.16 -0.28
CA THR A 306 -5.36 -5.58 -1.51
C THR A 306 -6.87 -5.76 -1.60
N ALA A 307 -7.55 -4.79 -2.21
CA ALA A 307 -8.95 -4.87 -2.63
C ALA A 307 -9.08 -4.41 -4.08
N PRO A 308 -10.09 -4.89 -4.83
CA PRO A 308 -10.36 -4.35 -6.16
C PRO A 308 -10.58 -2.84 -6.09
N PRO A 309 -9.95 -2.04 -6.98
CA PRO A 309 -10.22 -0.62 -7.04
C PRO A 309 -11.66 -0.36 -7.48
N PRO A 310 -12.24 0.81 -7.14
CA PRO A 310 -13.59 1.15 -7.53
C PRO A 310 -13.72 1.29 -9.05
N GLY A 311 -14.89 0.92 -9.58
CA GLY A 311 -15.20 1.00 -11.01
C GLY A 311 -15.12 2.43 -11.54
N GLN A 312 -14.75 2.60 -12.80
CA GLN A 312 -14.50 3.90 -13.43
C GLN A 312 -15.71 4.87 -13.35
N GLU A 313 -16.92 4.37 -13.52
CA GLU A 313 -18.13 5.19 -13.44
C GLU A 313 -18.33 5.78 -12.03
N LEU A 314 -18.13 4.96 -10.99
CA LEU A 314 -18.19 5.41 -9.61
C LEU A 314 -17.08 6.44 -9.33
N VAL A 315 -15.85 6.17 -9.76
CA VAL A 315 -14.73 7.11 -9.64
C VAL A 315 -15.08 8.45 -10.27
N GLY A 316 -15.58 8.46 -11.52
CA GLY A 316 -15.94 9.70 -12.22
C GLY A 316 -16.97 10.53 -11.46
N ARG A 317 -18.02 9.88 -10.93
CA ARG A 317 -19.04 10.57 -10.10
C ARG A 317 -18.44 11.15 -8.81
N LEU A 318 -17.59 10.39 -8.12
CA LEU A 318 -17.03 10.80 -6.84
C LEU A 318 -15.95 11.88 -6.97
N LEU A 319 -15.15 11.86 -8.01
CA LEU A 319 -14.18 12.92 -8.29
C LEU A 319 -14.86 14.27 -8.59
N ALA A 320 -16.04 14.26 -9.20
CA ALA A 320 -16.80 15.46 -9.53
C ALA A 320 -17.47 16.15 -8.31
N LEU A 321 -17.45 15.52 -7.13
CA LEU A 321 -18.12 16.08 -5.95
C LEU A 321 -17.49 17.41 -5.50
N PRO A 322 -18.31 18.40 -5.07
CA PRO A 322 -17.81 19.57 -4.34
C PRO A 322 -17.06 19.16 -3.05
N ALA A 323 -16.16 20.01 -2.57
CA ALA A 323 -15.35 19.72 -1.38
C ALA A 323 -16.21 19.41 -0.13
N ALA A 324 -17.31 20.14 0.08
CA ALA A 324 -18.21 19.91 1.19
C ALA A 324 -18.92 18.54 1.11
N ALA A 325 -19.34 18.12 -0.09
CA ALA A 325 -19.94 16.80 -0.30
C ALA A 325 -18.92 15.68 -0.13
N TRP A 326 -17.68 15.88 -0.57
CA TRP A 326 -16.60 14.93 -0.33
C TRP A 326 -16.34 14.70 1.17
N ALA A 327 -16.28 15.77 1.97
CA ALA A 327 -16.02 15.67 3.40
C ALA A 327 -17.13 14.94 4.19
N GLN A 328 -18.33 14.85 3.62
CA GLN A 328 -19.50 14.18 4.21
C GLN A 328 -19.85 12.87 3.50
N LEU A 329 -19.01 12.39 2.59
CA LEU A 329 -19.28 11.18 1.82
C LEU A 329 -19.48 9.98 2.74
N ASP A 330 -20.60 9.26 2.53
CA ASP A 330 -20.82 7.94 3.11
C ASP A 330 -20.32 6.86 2.13
N PRO A 331 -19.17 6.22 2.40
CA PRO A 331 -18.61 5.24 1.49
C PRO A 331 -19.49 3.99 1.29
N VAL A 332 -20.31 3.63 2.28
CA VAL A 332 -21.26 2.52 2.18
C VAL A 332 -22.44 2.92 1.31
N GLY A 333 -23.03 4.09 1.59
CA GLY A 333 -24.21 4.57 0.88
C GLY A 333 -23.99 4.80 -0.61
N VAL A 334 -22.75 5.15 -1.03
CA VAL A 334 -22.40 5.30 -2.45
C VAL A 334 -21.92 3.99 -3.11
N GLY A 335 -21.83 2.89 -2.35
CA GLY A 335 -21.38 1.59 -2.87
C GLY A 335 -19.88 1.49 -3.08
N LEU A 336 -19.07 2.33 -2.44
CA LEU A 336 -17.61 2.26 -2.49
C LEU A 336 -17.06 1.09 -1.66
N ILE A 337 -17.68 0.83 -0.51
CA ILE A 337 -17.36 -0.28 0.37
C ILE A 337 -18.63 -1.06 0.73
N PRO A 338 -18.53 -2.37 1.02
CA PRO A 338 -19.69 -3.16 1.42
C PRO A 338 -20.25 -2.71 2.78
N ALA A 339 -21.55 -2.86 2.97
CA ALA A 339 -22.15 -2.70 4.29
C ALA A 339 -21.59 -3.78 5.24
N VAL A 340 -21.14 -3.37 6.41
CA VAL A 340 -20.74 -4.33 7.46
C VAL A 340 -22.01 -5.05 7.92
N PRO A 341 -22.09 -6.39 7.82
CA PRO A 341 -23.24 -7.11 8.34
C PRO A 341 -23.34 -6.83 9.86
N ARG A 342 -24.51 -6.28 10.30
CA ARG A 342 -24.77 -6.18 11.73
C ARG A 342 -24.71 -7.60 12.30
N ARG A 343 -23.85 -7.84 13.28
CA ARG A 343 -23.89 -9.10 14.04
C ARG A 343 -25.32 -9.26 14.52
N ALA A 344 -26.02 -10.28 14.04
CA ALA A 344 -27.33 -10.67 14.55
C ALA A 344 -27.18 -10.85 16.06
N GLY A 345 -28.01 -10.15 16.85
CA GLY A 345 -27.98 -9.95 18.27
C GLY A 345 -27.42 -11.11 19.08
N GLY A 346 -26.17 -11.00 19.48
CA GLY A 346 -25.67 -11.67 20.65
C GLY A 346 -26.05 -10.77 21.83
N SER A 347 -27.03 -11.19 22.61
CA SER A 347 -27.28 -10.66 23.96
C SER A 347 -25.97 -10.73 24.72
N ASP A 348 -25.47 -9.59 25.15
CA ASP A 348 -24.34 -9.43 26.04
C ASP A 348 -24.70 -10.13 27.40
N PRO A 349 -24.05 -11.22 27.83
CA PRO A 349 -24.45 -11.93 29.00
C PRO A 349 -23.83 -11.41 30.32
N ASP A 350 -23.10 -10.29 30.31
CA ASP A 350 -22.48 -9.79 31.54
C ASP A 350 -22.46 -8.25 31.66
N VAL A 351 -23.65 -7.68 31.86
CA VAL A 351 -23.78 -6.42 32.58
C VAL A 351 -24.46 -6.78 33.93
N PRO A 352 -23.76 -6.76 35.08
CA PRO A 352 -24.42 -6.96 36.34
C PRO A 352 -25.43 -5.85 36.55
N ARG A 353 -26.72 -6.23 36.61
CA ARG A 353 -27.80 -5.34 37.02
C ARG A 353 -27.50 -4.84 38.43
N ARG A 354 -27.22 -3.57 38.57
CA ARG A 354 -27.25 -2.91 39.88
C ARG A 354 -28.63 -3.13 40.49
N ALA A 355 -28.66 -3.99 41.53
CA ALA A 355 -29.82 -4.12 42.39
C ALA A 355 -30.04 -2.77 43.07
N GLY A 356 -31.22 -2.20 42.86
CA GLY A 356 -31.72 -1.10 43.64
C GLY A 356 -31.91 -1.57 45.09
N GLY A 357 -31.13 -1.04 46.00
CA GLY A 357 -31.32 -1.22 47.44
C GLY A 357 -31.89 0.03 48.05
N ASN A 358 -33.09 -0.11 48.56
CA ASN A 358 -33.77 0.84 49.44
C ASN A 358 -32.92 1.12 50.69
N ASP A 359 -32.82 2.40 51.00
CA ASP A 359 -32.63 2.90 52.37
C ASP A 359 -33.95 2.71 53.17
N PRO A 360 -34.03 2.45 54.50
CA PRO A 360 -33.76 3.50 55.44
C PRO A 360 -33.21 3.09 56.83
N ASP A 361 -32.47 4.04 57.45
CA ASP A 361 -32.54 4.47 58.83
C ASP A 361 -32.29 3.46 59.99
N ARG A 362 -31.29 3.75 60.78
CA ARG A 362 -31.32 3.87 62.31
C ARG A 362 -29.93 3.74 62.97
N SER A 363 -29.50 4.89 63.45
CA SER A 363 -29.20 5.20 64.87
C SER A 363 -28.31 4.27 65.70
N SER A 364 -27.36 4.91 66.38
CA SER A 364 -26.82 4.69 67.73
C SER A 364 -25.80 3.55 67.96
N ARG A 365 -24.60 3.85 68.09
CA ARG A 365 -23.76 4.10 69.29
C ARG A 365 -22.32 4.24 68.93
#